data_d6be605bd2868a631a3e9d7159cb6d25
#
_entry.id   d6be605bd2868a631a3e9d7159cb6d25
#
_cell.length_a   1.000
_cell.length_b   1.000
_cell.length_c   1.000
_cell.angle_alpha   90.00
_cell.angle_beta   90.00
_cell.angle_gamma   90.00
#
_symmetry.space_group_name_H-M   'P 1'
#
loop_
_entity.id
_entity.type
_entity.pdbx_description
1 polymer ?
#
loop_
_entity_poly.entity_id
_entity_poly.type
_entity_poly.pdbx_seq_one_letter_code
_entity_poly.pdbx_strand_id
1 'polypeptide(L)'
;MAIAPPSTSGLSSTLCCRRVPAHPIARFPSIATLVNSYRPCARKTTSIFSSKAFPDDSGGGGSKQYELQHGPPSLKGKRPGFPVFVTLPIDTVGPGGVVRRRKTMTQSFKALVAAGVEGVVVEIWWGLVEGSQPGVYDWSGYLELVALAMWCGLKVRATLAFHQCGLGPGDPQWISLPQWVMEEIAKDPDIAYSDRFGRRNWEYISLGCDTLPVLRGRSPIQAYADFMRNFRDTFTPYLGKIITGVQVGMGPAGELRYPSPSGASKTVNCGEFQCYDKYMLASLDACAQGSGVEKCDNVSNLEGDYGKFFLEWYSDMLLNHGERICREAETIFRSSQVYVIGKVGSNVSELSAGYYSTSIRDGYIPIARMFGRYGFTLCCSGFEILDVNEKKERSQEGFVRQVLLAARHCEVAMEGENSDPNLDDKSFQQVINTSKFYFDGVRTPSFSFNFLRMSKSMFEFSNWVRFTQFVKKMSEVNIFRAKLDFGGSIRQSWTSTSAIGIAYC
;
A
#
# COMPACT_ATOMS: atom_id res chain seq x y z
N MET A 1 -43.44 49.09 24.07
CA MET A 1 -43.47 49.57 22.67
C MET A 1 -43.09 48.40 21.79
N ALA A 2 -44.07 47.84 21.11
CA ALA A 2 -43.92 46.72 20.18
C ALA A 2 -43.75 47.29 18.77
N ILE A 3 -42.81 46.73 17.99
CA ILE A 3 -42.69 47.01 16.55
C ILE A 3 -42.84 45.68 15.84
N ALA A 4 -43.84 45.63 14.98
CA ALA A 4 -44.22 44.48 14.14
C ALA A 4 -43.32 44.37 12.88
N PRO A 5 -43.22 43.19 12.22
CA PRO A 5 -42.46 42.97 11.01
C PRO A 5 -43.27 43.32 9.75
N PRO A 6 -42.63 43.63 8.60
CA PRO A 6 -43.34 43.89 7.37
C PRO A 6 -43.60 42.62 6.55
N SER A 7 -44.66 42.71 5.79
CA SER A 7 -45.33 41.72 4.99
C SER A 7 -44.59 41.26 3.73
N THR A 8 -44.79 39.99 3.39
CA THR A 8 -44.42 39.29 2.17
C THR A 8 -45.20 39.79 0.95
N SER A 9 -44.51 40.01 -0.18
CA SER A 9 -45.12 40.06 -1.50
C SER A 9 -44.57 38.93 -2.38
N GLY A 10 -45.45 38.06 -2.84
CA GLY A 10 -45.13 36.95 -3.72
C GLY A 10 -44.84 37.40 -5.16
N LEU A 11 -43.93 36.70 -5.77
CA LEU A 11 -43.77 36.64 -7.21
C LEU A 11 -43.67 35.17 -7.64
N SER A 12 -44.73 34.73 -8.29
CA SER A 12 -44.82 33.47 -9.03
C SER A 12 -43.97 33.56 -10.29
N SER A 13 -42.96 32.70 -10.45
CA SER A 13 -42.29 32.53 -11.74
C SER A 13 -42.40 31.08 -12.19
N THR A 14 -43.21 30.90 -13.22
CA THR A 14 -43.40 29.67 -13.98
C THR A 14 -42.09 29.26 -14.67
N LEU A 15 -41.45 28.18 -14.23
CA LEU A 15 -40.31 27.61 -14.93
C LEU A 15 -40.78 26.70 -16.06
N CYS A 16 -40.52 27.16 -17.26
CA CYS A 16 -40.70 26.45 -18.52
C CYS A 16 -39.64 25.36 -18.67
N CYS A 17 -40.03 24.09 -18.59
CA CYS A 17 -39.17 22.93 -18.89
C CYS A 17 -38.81 22.92 -20.38
N ARG A 18 -37.62 23.35 -20.76
CA ARG A 18 -37.03 23.03 -22.07
C ARG A 18 -36.39 21.64 -21.97
N ARG A 19 -36.93 20.70 -22.75
CA ARG A 19 -36.31 19.39 -23.01
C ARG A 19 -35.00 19.60 -23.80
N VAL A 20 -33.88 19.12 -23.25
CA VAL A 20 -32.63 19.01 -23.97
C VAL A 20 -32.68 17.70 -24.76
N PRO A 21 -32.34 17.66 -26.05
CA PRO A 21 -32.32 16.42 -26.83
C PRO A 21 -31.17 15.52 -26.37
N ALA A 22 -31.48 14.24 -26.22
CA ALA A 22 -30.51 13.20 -25.89
C ALA A 22 -29.55 13.03 -27.07
N HIS A 23 -28.25 13.23 -26.82
CA HIS A 23 -27.19 12.82 -27.75
C HIS A 23 -27.07 11.30 -27.75
N PRO A 24 -26.85 10.66 -28.92
CA PRO A 24 -26.68 9.24 -29.02
C PRO A 24 -25.40 8.80 -28.31
N ILE A 25 -25.54 7.83 -27.42
CA ILE A 25 -24.44 7.15 -26.75
C ILE A 25 -23.61 6.45 -27.82
N ALA A 26 -22.36 6.91 -28.04
CA ALA A 26 -21.43 6.23 -28.90
C ALA A 26 -21.13 4.85 -28.27
N ARG A 27 -21.54 3.79 -28.97
CA ARG A 27 -21.19 2.42 -28.60
C ARG A 27 -19.70 2.25 -28.79
N PHE A 28 -18.97 2.06 -27.70
CA PHE A 28 -17.57 1.62 -27.77
C PHE A 28 -17.52 0.18 -28.30
N PRO A 29 -16.59 -0.14 -29.19
CA PRO A 29 -16.42 -1.52 -29.68
C PRO A 29 -16.05 -2.45 -28.53
N SER A 30 -16.64 -3.64 -28.53
CA SER A 30 -16.35 -4.68 -27.52
C SER A 30 -14.86 -5.06 -27.54
N ILE A 31 -14.33 -5.48 -26.41
CA ILE A 31 -12.92 -5.89 -26.22
C ILE A 31 -12.46 -6.91 -27.27
N ALA A 32 -13.36 -7.74 -27.80
CA ALA A 32 -13.10 -8.68 -28.89
C ALA A 32 -12.66 -8.00 -30.20
N THR A 33 -13.12 -6.79 -30.46
CA THR A 33 -12.80 -6.05 -31.70
C THR A 33 -11.41 -5.40 -31.66
N LEU A 34 -10.90 -5.06 -30.47
CA LEU A 34 -9.55 -4.49 -30.29
C LEU A 34 -8.43 -5.52 -30.35
N VAL A 35 -8.75 -6.79 -30.02
CA VAL A 35 -7.75 -7.89 -30.02
C VAL A 35 -7.49 -8.41 -31.44
N ASN A 36 -8.46 -8.29 -32.37
CA ASN A 36 -8.38 -8.87 -33.73
C ASN A 36 -7.70 -7.96 -34.77
N SER A 37 -7.31 -6.72 -34.44
CA SER A 37 -6.68 -5.82 -35.42
C SER A 37 -5.15 -5.86 -35.45
N TYR A 38 -4.48 -6.68 -34.66
CA TYR A 38 -3.04 -6.86 -34.72
C TYR A 38 -2.67 -8.22 -35.26
N ARG A 39 -2.22 -8.27 -36.53
CA ARG A 39 -1.51 -9.41 -37.10
C ARG A 39 -0.04 -9.32 -36.72
N PRO A 40 0.53 -10.28 -35.97
CA PRO A 40 1.97 -10.37 -35.80
C PRO A 40 2.60 -11.02 -37.04
N CYS A 41 3.70 -10.45 -37.52
CA CYS A 41 4.56 -11.00 -38.57
C CYS A 41 5.15 -12.33 -38.07
N ALA A 42 4.80 -13.43 -38.75
CA ALA A 42 5.19 -14.79 -38.38
C ALA A 42 6.69 -15.04 -38.69
N ARG A 43 7.49 -15.34 -37.67
CA ARG A 43 8.70 -16.15 -37.82
C ARG A 43 8.40 -17.57 -37.34
N LYS A 44 8.58 -18.51 -38.28
CA LYS A 44 8.41 -19.96 -38.07
C LYS A 44 9.44 -20.45 -37.06
N THR A 45 8.98 -21.15 -36.02
CA THR A 45 9.79 -22.07 -35.23
C THR A 45 9.00 -23.37 -35.05
N THR A 46 9.62 -24.43 -35.49
CA THR A 46 9.16 -25.83 -35.52
C THR A 46 8.94 -26.37 -34.10
N SER A 47 7.78 -26.99 -33.92
CA SER A 47 7.43 -27.79 -32.75
C SER A 47 7.94 -29.22 -32.91
N ILE A 48 8.54 -29.78 -31.86
CA ILE A 48 8.70 -31.23 -31.70
C ILE A 48 8.00 -31.62 -30.41
N PHE A 49 6.83 -32.24 -30.52
CA PHE A 49 6.16 -32.99 -29.45
C PHE A 49 6.73 -34.39 -29.40
N SER A 50 7.08 -34.86 -28.21
CA SER A 50 7.19 -36.30 -27.94
C SER A 50 6.52 -36.61 -26.59
N SER A 51 5.44 -37.33 -26.67
CA SER A 51 4.71 -37.97 -25.57
C SER A 51 5.44 -39.25 -25.13
N LYS A 52 5.64 -39.45 -23.83
CA LYS A 52 5.80 -40.83 -23.27
C LYS A 52 5.05 -40.96 -21.93
N ALA A 53 4.41 -42.12 -21.84
CA ALA A 53 3.47 -42.56 -20.86
C ALA A 53 4.09 -42.96 -19.51
N PHE A 54 3.20 -43.04 -18.50
CA PHE A 54 3.41 -43.54 -17.14
C PHE A 54 3.82 -45.03 -17.06
N PRO A 55 4.43 -45.47 -15.95
CA PRO A 55 3.77 -46.50 -15.15
C PRO A 55 3.61 -46.18 -13.66
N ASP A 56 2.55 -46.75 -13.10
CA ASP A 56 2.27 -46.92 -11.67
C ASP A 56 3.37 -47.71 -10.95
N ASP A 57 3.66 -47.39 -9.69
CA ASP A 57 3.60 -48.39 -8.63
C ASP A 57 3.62 -47.81 -7.20
N SER A 58 3.06 -48.54 -6.32
CA SER A 58 2.66 -48.39 -4.95
C SER A 58 3.77 -48.19 -3.90
N GLY A 59 3.43 -47.48 -2.81
CA GLY A 59 3.81 -47.86 -1.46
C GLY A 59 4.76 -46.93 -0.69
N GLY A 60 4.31 -46.40 0.46
CA GLY A 60 5.18 -45.97 1.53
C GLY A 60 4.84 -44.61 2.14
N GLY A 61 4.29 -44.62 3.37
CA GLY A 61 3.96 -43.42 4.13
C GLY A 61 5.20 -42.60 4.50
N GLY A 62 5.11 -41.30 4.24
CA GLY A 62 6.07 -40.30 4.66
C GLY A 62 5.35 -38.96 4.80
N SER A 63 5.49 -38.35 5.94
CA SER A 63 4.98 -37.01 6.27
C SER A 63 5.30 -36.02 5.15
N LYS A 64 4.28 -35.54 4.45
CA LYS A 64 4.42 -34.50 3.44
C LYS A 64 4.71 -33.17 4.12
N GLN A 65 5.99 -32.79 4.17
CA GLN A 65 6.38 -31.39 4.23
C GLN A 65 5.82 -30.70 2.99
N TYR A 66 4.88 -29.77 3.20
CA TYR A 66 4.45 -28.88 2.13
C TYR A 66 5.60 -27.89 1.86
N GLU A 67 6.44 -28.23 0.89
CA GLU A 67 7.31 -27.25 0.25
C GLU A 67 6.41 -26.24 -0.47
N LEU A 68 6.30 -25.05 0.10
CA LEU A 68 5.75 -23.86 -0.56
C LEU A 68 6.69 -23.43 -1.70
N GLN A 69 6.58 -24.09 -2.86
CA GLN A 69 7.20 -23.60 -4.10
C GLN A 69 6.36 -22.49 -4.71
N HIS A 70 6.32 -21.33 -4.11
CA HIS A 70 5.82 -20.10 -4.72
C HIS A 70 6.82 -18.96 -4.50
N GLY A 71 8.01 -19.15 -5.06
CA GLY A 71 8.86 -18.01 -5.39
C GLY A 71 8.19 -17.20 -6.53
N PRO A 72 8.35 -15.87 -6.53
CA PRO A 72 7.81 -15.01 -7.57
C PRO A 72 8.28 -15.50 -8.95
N PRO A 73 7.45 -15.36 -10.02
CA PRO A 73 7.77 -15.85 -11.35
C PRO A 73 9.11 -15.26 -11.81
N SER A 74 10.09 -16.12 -12.07
CA SER A 74 11.40 -15.73 -12.59
C SER A 74 11.20 -15.02 -13.93
N LEU A 75 11.51 -13.74 -13.99
CA LEU A 75 11.50 -12.92 -15.19
C LEU A 75 12.68 -13.35 -16.09
N LYS A 76 12.54 -14.49 -16.76
CA LYS A 76 13.54 -14.97 -17.72
C LYS A 76 13.68 -13.96 -18.88
N GLY A 77 14.86 -13.39 -19.03
CA GLY A 77 15.24 -12.53 -20.16
C GLY A 77 15.38 -11.05 -19.87
N LYS A 78 15.44 -10.61 -18.61
CA LYS A 78 15.49 -9.20 -18.24
C LYS A 78 16.86 -8.70 -17.78
N ARG A 79 16.98 -7.36 -17.87
CA ARG A 79 18.17 -6.60 -17.54
C ARG A 79 18.70 -6.98 -16.15
N PRO A 80 19.99 -7.17 -16.04
CA PRO A 80 20.61 -7.41 -14.75
C PRO A 80 20.54 -6.13 -13.91
N GLY A 81 19.88 -6.16 -12.75
CA GLY A 81 19.72 -5.02 -11.83
C GLY A 81 18.33 -4.98 -11.17
N PHE A 82 18.07 -3.92 -10.44
CA PHE A 82 16.78 -3.72 -9.78
C PHE A 82 15.84 -2.87 -10.64
N PRO A 83 14.62 -3.35 -10.91
CA PRO A 83 13.65 -2.58 -11.67
C PRO A 83 13.20 -1.34 -10.87
N VAL A 84 13.09 -0.22 -11.57
CA VAL A 84 12.54 1.03 -11.05
C VAL A 84 11.16 1.23 -11.61
N PHE A 85 10.20 1.49 -10.72
CA PHE A 85 8.85 1.93 -11.05
C PHE A 85 8.67 3.39 -10.66
N VAL A 86 7.68 4.06 -11.25
CA VAL A 86 7.36 5.47 -10.95
C VAL A 86 5.90 5.60 -10.62
N THR A 87 5.58 6.09 -9.43
CA THR A 87 4.20 6.35 -9.00
C THR A 87 3.63 7.55 -9.74
N LEU A 88 2.43 7.40 -10.29
CA LEU A 88 1.72 8.44 -11.00
C LEU A 88 1.18 9.52 -10.04
N PRO A 89 0.83 10.71 -10.57
CA PRO A 89 0.13 11.72 -9.77
C PRO A 89 -1.18 11.18 -9.21
N ILE A 90 -1.55 11.60 -8.00
CA ILE A 90 -2.78 11.19 -7.30
C ILE A 90 -4.01 11.43 -8.16
N ASP A 91 -4.06 12.56 -8.86
CA ASP A 91 -5.18 12.99 -9.71
C ASP A 91 -5.15 12.40 -11.13
N THR A 92 -4.42 11.32 -11.38
CA THR A 92 -4.32 10.71 -12.72
C THR A 92 -5.66 10.24 -13.25
N VAL A 93 -6.47 9.60 -12.41
CA VAL A 93 -7.87 9.29 -12.69
C VAL A 93 -8.73 10.15 -11.80
N GLY A 94 -9.63 10.92 -12.39
CA GLY A 94 -10.55 11.78 -11.67
C GLY A 94 -11.93 11.16 -11.48
N PRO A 95 -12.83 11.86 -10.76
CA PRO A 95 -14.23 11.46 -10.64
C PRO A 95 -14.88 11.20 -12.02
N GLY A 96 -15.73 10.17 -12.09
CA GLY A 96 -16.37 9.72 -13.33
C GLY A 96 -15.44 8.92 -14.26
N GLY A 97 -14.35 8.36 -13.73
CA GLY A 97 -13.49 7.43 -14.46
C GLY A 97 -12.71 8.08 -15.63
N VAL A 98 -12.35 9.36 -15.52
CA VAL A 98 -11.68 10.10 -16.60
C VAL A 98 -10.17 10.19 -16.35
N VAL A 99 -9.37 9.74 -17.30
CA VAL A 99 -7.90 9.93 -17.28
C VAL A 99 -7.58 11.40 -17.58
N ARG A 100 -7.02 12.09 -16.58
CA ARG A 100 -6.63 13.49 -16.73
C ARG A 100 -5.35 13.64 -17.55
N ARG A 101 -5.27 14.73 -18.33
CA ARG A 101 -4.05 15.11 -19.07
C ARG A 101 -3.48 13.99 -19.95
N ARG A 102 -4.32 13.22 -20.60
CA ARG A 102 -3.98 12.02 -21.40
C ARG A 102 -2.80 12.23 -22.35
N LYS A 103 -2.75 13.35 -23.09
CA LYS A 103 -1.63 13.65 -24.02
C LYS A 103 -0.31 13.80 -23.29
N THR A 104 -0.27 14.57 -22.20
CA THR A 104 0.92 14.75 -21.36
C THR A 104 1.33 13.41 -20.74
N MET A 105 0.38 12.63 -20.23
CA MET A 105 0.64 11.29 -19.68
C MET A 105 1.33 10.38 -20.70
N THR A 106 0.85 10.37 -21.95
CA THR A 106 1.46 9.59 -23.02
C THR A 106 2.92 10.01 -23.29
N GLN A 107 3.20 11.31 -23.28
CA GLN A 107 4.56 11.83 -23.46
C GLN A 107 5.46 11.45 -22.29
N SER A 108 4.97 11.57 -21.05
CA SER A 108 5.67 11.15 -19.84
C SER A 108 6.00 9.65 -19.87
N PHE A 109 5.06 8.80 -20.27
CA PHE A 109 5.30 7.36 -20.38
C PHE A 109 6.39 7.03 -21.38
N LYS A 110 6.41 7.67 -22.54
CA LYS A 110 7.48 7.50 -23.54
C LYS A 110 8.83 7.94 -22.98
N ALA A 111 8.89 9.03 -22.23
CA ALA A 111 10.12 9.50 -21.59
C ALA A 111 10.60 8.49 -20.53
N LEU A 112 9.71 7.96 -19.68
CA LEU A 112 10.05 6.93 -18.69
C LEU A 112 10.62 5.67 -19.35
N VAL A 113 10.01 5.19 -20.44
CA VAL A 113 10.54 4.05 -21.20
C VAL A 113 11.95 4.35 -21.74
N ALA A 114 12.16 5.54 -22.30
CA ALA A 114 13.48 5.96 -22.81
C ALA A 114 14.54 6.05 -21.69
N ALA A 115 14.14 6.39 -20.46
CA ALA A 115 15.00 6.39 -19.28
C ALA A 115 15.31 4.97 -18.74
N GLY A 116 14.62 3.94 -19.21
CA GLY A 116 14.81 2.55 -18.78
C GLY A 116 13.97 2.16 -17.57
N VAL A 117 12.93 2.94 -17.22
CA VAL A 117 11.96 2.62 -16.18
C VAL A 117 11.17 1.37 -16.59
N GLU A 118 10.97 0.44 -15.64
CA GLU A 118 10.26 -0.82 -15.90
C GLU A 118 8.75 -0.61 -16.02
N GLY A 119 8.19 0.26 -15.20
CA GLY A 119 6.75 0.47 -15.16
C GLY A 119 6.31 1.63 -14.29
N VAL A 120 5.01 1.75 -14.14
CA VAL A 120 4.36 2.77 -13.32
C VAL A 120 3.54 2.15 -12.20
N VAL A 121 3.40 2.88 -11.10
CA VAL A 121 2.48 2.54 -10.00
C VAL A 121 1.26 3.43 -10.10
N VAL A 122 0.09 2.81 -10.04
CA VAL A 122 -1.21 3.46 -10.17
C VAL A 122 -1.99 3.27 -8.89
N GLU A 123 -2.32 4.36 -8.22
CA GLU A 123 -3.21 4.35 -7.06
C GLU A 123 -4.66 4.26 -7.53
N ILE A 124 -5.36 3.23 -7.09
CA ILE A 124 -6.73 2.91 -7.42
C ILE A 124 -7.59 3.17 -6.18
N TRP A 125 -8.31 4.28 -6.21
CA TRP A 125 -9.02 4.80 -5.05
C TRP A 125 -10.41 4.17 -4.92
N TRP A 126 -10.68 3.55 -3.76
CA TRP A 126 -11.97 2.97 -3.45
C TRP A 126 -13.11 3.97 -3.61
N GLY A 127 -12.90 5.21 -3.12
CA GLY A 127 -13.88 6.29 -3.22
C GLY A 127 -14.19 6.76 -4.64
N LEU A 128 -13.32 6.49 -5.63
CA LEU A 128 -13.58 6.78 -7.03
C LEU A 128 -14.24 5.61 -7.77
N VAL A 129 -13.86 4.39 -7.43
CA VAL A 129 -14.30 3.19 -8.16
C VAL A 129 -15.66 2.68 -7.66
N GLU A 130 -15.84 2.52 -6.34
CA GLU A 130 -17.10 2.09 -5.70
C GLU A 130 -17.79 3.28 -4.99
N GLY A 131 -17.70 4.46 -5.60
CA GLY A 131 -18.02 5.72 -4.93
C GLY A 131 -19.49 5.92 -4.58
N SER A 132 -20.43 5.53 -5.45
CA SER A 132 -21.84 5.86 -5.33
C SER A 132 -22.67 4.84 -4.56
N GLN A 133 -22.45 3.56 -4.81
CA GLN A 133 -23.24 2.46 -4.23
C GLN A 133 -22.37 1.23 -4.00
N PRO A 134 -22.62 0.44 -2.94
CA PRO A 134 -21.89 -0.79 -2.68
C PRO A 134 -22.09 -1.80 -3.82
N GLY A 135 -20.98 -2.39 -4.28
CA GLY A 135 -20.96 -3.38 -5.35
C GLY A 135 -21.08 -2.81 -6.76
N VAL A 136 -21.14 -1.48 -6.93
CA VAL A 136 -21.16 -0.82 -8.25
C VAL A 136 -19.79 -0.19 -8.51
N TYR A 137 -19.05 -0.75 -9.47
CA TYR A 137 -17.66 -0.40 -9.73
C TYR A 137 -17.50 0.27 -11.10
N ASP A 138 -16.82 1.42 -11.13
CA ASP A 138 -16.40 2.11 -12.37
C ASP A 138 -14.90 2.00 -12.55
N TRP A 139 -14.46 1.11 -13.43
CA TRP A 139 -13.07 0.86 -13.79
C TRP A 139 -12.60 1.59 -15.04
N SER A 140 -13.46 2.36 -15.69
CA SER A 140 -13.25 2.91 -17.05
C SER A 140 -11.93 3.66 -17.20
N GLY A 141 -11.60 4.58 -16.30
CA GLY A 141 -10.35 5.35 -16.35
C GLY A 141 -9.12 4.50 -16.06
N TYR A 142 -9.22 3.54 -15.15
CA TYR A 142 -8.10 2.65 -14.84
C TYR A 142 -7.82 1.64 -15.95
N LEU A 143 -8.86 1.14 -16.64
CA LEU A 143 -8.71 0.32 -17.84
C LEU A 143 -8.02 1.10 -18.97
N GLU A 144 -8.44 2.35 -19.22
CA GLU A 144 -7.80 3.24 -20.19
C GLU A 144 -6.32 3.47 -19.84
N LEU A 145 -6.01 3.71 -18.57
CA LEU A 145 -4.65 3.97 -18.10
C LEU A 145 -3.74 2.75 -18.26
N VAL A 146 -4.23 1.55 -17.91
CA VAL A 146 -3.50 0.29 -18.10
C VAL A 146 -3.24 0.02 -19.59
N ALA A 147 -4.23 0.25 -20.44
CA ALA A 147 -4.08 0.12 -21.88
C ALA A 147 -3.04 1.12 -22.43
N LEU A 148 -3.02 2.35 -21.94
CA LEU A 148 -2.04 3.36 -22.31
C LEU A 148 -0.62 2.96 -21.89
N ALA A 149 -0.44 2.46 -20.67
CA ALA A 149 0.85 1.96 -20.19
C ALA A 149 1.34 0.78 -21.03
N MET A 150 0.47 -0.18 -21.33
CA MET A 150 0.74 -1.32 -22.22
C MET A 150 1.18 -0.85 -23.61
N TRP A 151 0.47 0.10 -24.20
CA TRP A 151 0.81 0.65 -25.52
C TRP A 151 2.18 1.33 -25.55
N CYS A 152 2.56 2.00 -24.45
CA CYS A 152 3.89 2.61 -24.31
C CYS A 152 4.99 1.59 -23.97
N GLY A 153 4.67 0.35 -23.62
CA GLY A 153 5.63 -0.68 -23.24
C GLY A 153 6.00 -0.69 -21.75
N LEU A 154 5.21 -0.04 -20.88
CA LEU A 154 5.40 -0.02 -19.43
C LEU A 154 4.62 -1.15 -18.75
N LYS A 155 5.19 -1.69 -17.68
CA LYS A 155 4.45 -2.50 -16.71
C LYS A 155 3.65 -1.62 -15.77
N VAL A 156 2.69 -2.22 -15.08
CA VAL A 156 1.85 -1.54 -14.10
C VAL A 156 1.92 -2.28 -12.76
N ARG A 157 2.01 -1.53 -11.68
CA ARG A 157 1.65 -1.95 -10.33
C ARG A 157 0.41 -1.21 -9.91
N ALA A 158 -0.58 -1.93 -9.43
CA ALA A 158 -1.83 -1.38 -8.95
C ALA A 158 -1.80 -1.28 -7.42
N THR A 159 -2.04 -0.10 -6.85
CA THR A 159 -2.21 0.09 -5.41
C THR A 159 -3.70 0.25 -5.12
N LEU A 160 -4.32 -0.73 -4.48
CA LEU A 160 -5.73 -0.67 -4.08
C LEU A 160 -5.84 0.13 -2.79
N ALA A 161 -6.27 1.39 -2.90
CA ALA A 161 -6.31 2.35 -1.80
C ALA A 161 -7.69 2.38 -1.14
N PHE A 162 -7.79 1.85 0.08
CA PHE A 162 -9.01 1.82 0.88
C PHE A 162 -9.12 2.97 1.87
N HIS A 163 -8.17 3.87 1.86
CA HIS A 163 -8.11 5.05 2.74
C HIS A 163 -8.50 6.32 2.00
N GLN A 164 -8.80 7.38 2.75
CA GLN A 164 -8.98 8.72 2.24
C GLN A 164 -7.63 9.35 1.88
N CYS A 165 -7.56 10.14 0.82
CA CYS A 165 -6.40 10.98 0.50
C CYS A 165 -6.70 12.44 0.81
N GLY A 166 -5.69 13.16 1.33
CA GLY A 166 -5.82 14.57 1.65
C GLY A 166 -6.52 14.85 2.99
N LEU A 167 -6.50 16.12 3.40
CA LEU A 167 -6.96 16.55 4.72
C LEU A 167 -8.48 16.79 4.78
N GLY A 168 -9.16 16.89 3.64
CA GLY A 168 -10.59 17.14 3.58
C GLY A 168 -11.03 17.87 2.31
N PRO A 169 -12.32 18.26 2.19
CA PRO A 169 -12.91 18.82 0.96
C PRO A 169 -12.24 20.06 0.39
N GLY A 170 -11.45 20.78 1.19
CA GLY A 170 -10.68 21.95 0.74
C GLY A 170 -9.29 21.62 0.18
N ASP A 171 -8.84 20.39 0.29
CA ASP A 171 -7.55 19.95 -0.23
C ASP A 171 -7.69 19.60 -1.73
N PRO A 172 -6.85 20.17 -2.61
CA PRO A 172 -6.87 19.86 -4.06
C PRO A 172 -6.63 18.37 -4.37
N GLN A 173 -6.02 17.63 -3.46
CA GLN A 173 -5.75 16.21 -3.58
C GLN A 173 -6.74 15.34 -2.81
N TRP A 174 -7.82 15.93 -2.29
CA TRP A 174 -8.78 15.18 -1.49
C TRP A 174 -9.57 14.17 -2.31
N ILE A 175 -9.52 12.93 -1.85
CA ILE A 175 -10.34 11.82 -2.33
C ILE A 175 -10.93 11.16 -1.09
N SER A 176 -12.25 11.24 -0.94
CA SER A 176 -12.97 10.67 0.21
C SER A 176 -13.01 9.14 0.14
N LEU A 177 -13.36 8.52 1.24
CA LEU A 177 -13.96 7.18 1.23
C LEU A 177 -15.23 7.19 0.34
N PRO A 178 -15.73 6.02 -0.12
CA PRO A 178 -16.99 5.95 -0.86
C PRO A 178 -18.12 6.70 -0.14
N GLN A 179 -18.97 7.41 -0.91
CA GLN A 179 -20.04 8.21 -0.33
C GLN A 179 -20.96 7.37 0.57
N TRP A 180 -21.28 6.15 0.15
CA TRP A 180 -22.12 5.23 0.93
C TRP A 180 -21.46 4.77 2.23
N VAL A 181 -20.11 4.71 2.29
CA VAL A 181 -19.35 4.44 3.54
C VAL A 181 -19.42 5.65 4.47
N MET A 182 -19.25 6.86 3.92
CA MET A 182 -19.38 8.09 4.71
C MET A 182 -20.78 8.25 5.30
N GLU A 183 -21.81 7.79 4.60
CA GLU A 183 -23.19 7.77 5.12
C GLU A 183 -23.35 6.79 6.29
N GLU A 184 -22.69 5.63 6.27
CA GLU A 184 -22.71 4.69 7.41
C GLU A 184 -21.92 5.25 8.61
N ILE A 185 -20.77 5.89 8.35
CA ILE A 185 -19.99 6.58 9.40
C ILE A 185 -20.80 7.75 10.00
N ALA A 186 -21.60 8.46 9.19
CA ALA A 186 -22.46 9.53 9.71
C ALA A 186 -23.59 9.02 10.63
N LYS A 187 -24.07 7.79 10.41
CA LYS A 187 -25.04 7.11 11.29
C LYS A 187 -24.40 6.57 12.57
N ASP A 188 -23.18 6.04 12.44
CA ASP A 188 -22.38 5.48 13.53
C ASP A 188 -20.94 5.99 13.46
N PRO A 189 -20.62 7.10 14.15
CA PRO A 189 -19.29 7.69 14.14
C PRO A 189 -18.17 6.78 14.69
N ASP A 190 -18.53 5.73 15.45
CA ASP A 190 -17.57 4.76 15.97
C ASP A 190 -17.02 3.80 14.91
N ILE A 191 -17.54 3.82 13.68
CA ILE A 191 -16.91 3.16 12.53
C ILE A 191 -15.56 3.81 12.18
N ALA A 192 -15.38 5.10 12.48
CA ALA A 192 -14.10 5.80 12.36
C ALA A 192 -13.29 5.68 13.65
N TYR A 193 -11.97 5.73 13.54
CA TYR A 193 -11.07 5.77 14.69
C TYR A 193 -11.38 6.94 15.64
N SER A 194 -11.15 6.74 16.91
CA SER A 194 -11.23 7.78 17.93
C SER A 194 -10.05 7.72 18.88
N ASP A 195 -9.54 8.89 19.28
CA ASP A 195 -8.61 9.01 20.38
C ASP A 195 -9.36 9.21 21.73
N ARG A 196 -8.61 9.25 22.84
CA ARG A 196 -9.16 9.43 24.19
C ARG A 196 -9.93 10.74 24.41
N PHE A 197 -9.74 11.73 23.53
CA PHE A 197 -10.45 13.01 23.58
C PHE A 197 -11.69 13.02 22.69
N GLY A 198 -12.05 11.90 22.08
CA GLY A 198 -13.19 11.76 21.18
C GLY A 198 -12.94 12.38 19.80
N ARG A 199 -11.69 12.75 19.47
CA ARG A 199 -11.35 13.25 18.14
C ARG A 199 -11.38 12.10 17.14
N ARG A 200 -12.19 12.25 16.08
CA ARG A 200 -12.37 11.22 15.05
C ARG A 200 -11.35 11.38 13.93
N ASN A 201 -10.84 10.25 13.48
CA ASN A 201 -10.02 10.19 12.26
C ASN A 201 -10.79 9.39 11.19
N TRP A 202 -11.06 10.05 10.06
CA TRP A 202 -11.88 9.55 8.95
C TRP A 202 -11.06 8.95 7.82
N GLU A 203 -9.74 8.87 7.97
CA GLU A 203 -8.85 8.44 6.91
C GLU A 203 -9.07 6.96 6.55
N TYR A 204 -9.41 6.14 7.55
CA TYR A 204 -9.62 4.71 7.40
C TYR A 204 -10.66 4.20 8.42
N ILE A 205 -11.25 3.04 8.15
CA ILE A 205 -12.22 2.39 9.06
C ILE A 205 -11.49 1.79 10.25
N SER A 206 -12.08 1.89 11.45
CA SER A 206 -11.51 1.32 12.67
C SER A 206 -11.36 -0.19 12.59
N LEU A 207 -10.22 -0.70 13.04
CA LEU A 207 -9.92 -2.15 13.09
C LEU A 207 -10.92 -2.94 13.95
N GLY A 208 -11.55 -2.26 14.93
CA GLY A 208 -12.62 -2.85 15.75
C GLY A 208 -13.81 -3.31 14.92
N CYS A 209 -14.00 -2.76 13.71
CA CYS A 209 -15.11 -3.08 12.82
C CYS A 209 -14.81 -4.22 11.82
N ASP A 210 -13.58 -4.71 11.73
CA ASP A 210 -13.10 -5.61 10.68
C ASP A 210 -14.05 -6.72 10.26
N THR A 211 -14.68 -7.37 11.24
CA THR A 211 -15.57 -8.53 11.04
C THR A 211 -17.04 -8.22 11.27
N LEU A 212 -17.37 -6.98 11.65
CA LEU A 212 -18.73 -6.56 11.95
C LEU A 212 -19.46 -6.04 10.71
N PRO A 213 -20.74 -6.32 10.51
CA PRO A 213 -21.49 -5.96 9.30
C PRO A 213 -21.91 -4.48 9.30
N VAL A 214 -20.97 -3.55 9.56
CA VAL A 214 -21.20 -2.10 9.71
C VAL A 214 -21.37 -1.36 8.37
N LEU A 215 -21.05 -1.99 7.25
CA LEU A 215 -21.10 -1.42 5.91
C LEU A 215 -22.27 -2.00 5.11
N ARG A 216 -23.51 -1.59 5.43
CA ARG A 216 -24.74 -2.08 4.78
C ARG A 216 -24.81 -3.61 4.72
N GLY A 217 -24.52 -4.25 5.87
CA GLY A 217 -24.56 -5.70 6.01
C GLY A 217 -23.27 -6.42 5.62
N ARG A 218 -22.27 -5.72 5.08
CA ARG A 218 -20.90 -6.25 4.87
C ARG A 218 -19.97 -5.79 5.99
N SER A 219 -18.99 -6.60 6.32
CA SER A 219 -17.86 -6.13 7.12
C SER A 219 -16.85 -5.38 6.25
N PRO A 220 -15.97 -4.52 6.82
CA PRO A 220 -14.89 -3.88 6.08
C PRO A 220 -14.02 -4.88 5.31
N ILE A 221 -13.62 -5.98 5.93
CA ILE A 221 -12.81 -7.02 5.27
C ILE A 221 -13.57 -7.65 4.09
N GLN A 222 -14.88 -7.88 4.20
CA GLN A 222 -15.70 -8.37 3.08
C GLN A 222 -15.75 -7.34 1.95
N ALA A 223 -15.94 -6.05 2.25
CA ALA A 223 -15.97 -5.00 1.24
C ALA A 223 -14.63 -4.88 0.49
N TYR A 224 -13.50 -4.95 1.21
CA TYR A 224 -12.17 -4.96 0.58
C TYR A 224 -11.96 -6.22 -0.29
N ALA A 225 -12.40 -7.37 0.18
CA ALA A 225 -12.33 -8.62 -0.58
C ALA A 225 -13.18 -8.57 -1.87
N ASP A 226 -14.38 -8.03 -1.81
CA ASP A 226 -15.25 -7.86 -2.99
C ASP A 226 -14.62 -6.92 -4.01
N PHE A 227 -14.04 -5.79 -3.54
CA PHE A 227 -13.30 -4.87 -4.40
C PHE A 227 -12.11 -5.56 -5.07
N MET A 228 -11.30 -6.31 -4.31
CA MET A 228 -10.17 -7.08 -4.85
C MET A 228 -10.62 -8.13 -5.87
N ARG A 229 -11.71 -8.86 -5.62
CA ARG A 229 -12.27 -9.85 -6.55
C ARG A 229 -12.71 -9.18 -7.85
N ASN A 230 -13.47 -8.08 -7.75
CA ASN A 230 -13.94 -7.35 -8.91
C ASN A 230 -12.79 -6.74 -9.72
N PHE A 231 -11.75 -6.21 -9.06
CA PHE A 231 -10.51 -5.79 -9.71
C PHE A 231 -9.86 -6.95 -10.46
N ARG A 232 -9.61 -8.09 -9.81
CA ARG A 232 -9.02 -9.27 -10.44
C ARG A 232 -9.79 -9.67 -11.69
N ASP A 233 -11.11 -9.79 -11.59
CA ASP A 233 -11.96 -10.28 -12.67
C ASP A 233 -11.96 -9.30 -13.86
N THR A 234 -12.05 -7.99 -13.58
CA THR A 234 -12.01 -6.94 -14.60
C THR A 234 -10.66 -6.86 -15.32
N PHE A 235 -9.56 -6.98 -14.57
CA PHE A 235 -8.20 -6.83 -15.12
C PHE A 235 -7.54 -8.17 -15.50
N THR A 236 -8.25 -9.30 -15.45
CA THR A 236 -7.73 -10.64 -15.81
C THR A 236 -6.89 -10.66 -17.09
N PRO A 237 -7.24 -9.98 -18.20
CA PRO A 237 -6.45 -9.98 -19.43
C PRO A 237 -5.04 -9.37 -19.28
N TYR A 238 -4.85 -8.51 -18.27
CA TYR A 238 -3.63 -7.76 -18.02
C TYR A 238 -2.77 -8.33 -16.89
N LEU A 239 -3.38 -9.12 -15.97
CA LEU A 239 -2.69 -9.68 -14.81
C LEU A 239 -1.56 -10.62 -15.22
N GLY A 240 -0.43 -10.52 -14.52
CA GLY A 240 0.80 -11.30 -14.77
C GLY A 240 1.57 -10.87 -16.02
N LYS A 241 0.98 -10.10 -16.93
CA LYS A 241 1.59 -9.65 -18.18
C LYS A 241 1.94 -8.17 -18.15
N ILE A 242 0.97 -7.32 -17.91
CA ILE A 242 1.08 -5.87 -17.82
C ILE A 242 1.02 -5.44 -16.35
N ILE A 243 -0.01 -5.84 -15.63
CA ILE A 243 -0.09 -5.66 -14.17
C ILE A 243 0.72 -6.77 -13.54
N THR A 244 1.89 -6.40 -13.01
CA THR A 244 2.86 -7.35 -12.43
C THR A 244 2.82 -7.38 -10.92
N GLY A 245 2.20 -6.40 -10.28
CA GLY A 245 2.07 -6.34 -8.83
C GLY A 245 0.77 -5.65 -8.42
N VAL A 246 0.23 -6.07 -7.28
CA VAL A 246 -0.95 -5.50 -6.63
C VAL A 246 -0.58 -5.20 -5.19
N GLN A 247 -0.47 -3.92 -4.85
CA GLN A 247 -0.35 -3.48 -3.46
C GLN A 247 -1.74 -3.35 -2.87
N VAL A 248 -1.96 -3.98 -1.73
CA VAL A 248 -3.24 -3.93 -1.02
C VAL A 248 -3.13 -2.94 0.14
N GLY A 249 -4.00 -1.95 0.16
CA GLY A 249 -4.10 -0.98 1.26
C GLY A 249 -4.51 -1.67 2.55
N MET A 250 -3.79 -1.39 3.64
CA MET A 250 -3.97 -2.04 4.94
C MET A 250 -4.21 -1.05 6.07
N GLY A 251 -4.47 0.22 5.74
CA GLY A 251 -4.67 1.26 6.74
C GLY A 251 -4.50 2.66 6.17
N PRO A 252 -4.29 3.66 7.02
CA PRO A 252 -3.98 5.02 6.63
C PRO A 252 -2.79 5.09 5.69
N ALA A 253 -2.87 5.93 4.66
CA ALA A 253 -1.87 6.03 3.59
C ALA A 253 -1.57 4.69 2.87
N GLY A 254 -2.46 3.71 2.97
CA GLY A 254 -2.29 2.35 2.46
C GLY A 254 -1.33 1.47 3.28
N GLU A 255 -0.84 1.97 4.40
CA GLU A 255 0.16 1.34 5.26
C GLU A 255 -0.49 0.53 6.39
N LEU A 256 0.10 -0.59 6.77
CA LEU A 256 -0.31 -1.34 7.96
C LEU A 256 0.12 -0.56 9.21
N ARG A 257 -0.70 0.38 9.64
CA ARG A 257 -0.51 1.23 10.80
C ARG A 257 -1.83 1.82 11.30
N TYR A 258 -1.80 2.36 12.49
CA TYR A 258 -2.87 3.23 12.98
C TYR A 258 -2.76 4.63 12.37
N PRO A 259 -3.86 5.40 12.32
CA PRO A 259 -3.81 6.77 11.83
C PRO A 259 -2.95 7.67 12.71
N SER A 260 -2.38 8.68 12.07
CA SER A 260 -1.69 9.75 12.77
C SER A 260 -2.69 10.64 13.52
N PRO A 261 -2.31 11.19 14.68
CA PRO A 261 -3.18 12.11 15.39
C PRO A 261 -3.55 13.32 14.52
N SER A 262 -4.85 13.59 14.42
CA SER A 262 -5.32 14.78 13.72
C SER A 262 -4.98 16.04 14.51
N GLY A 263 -4.16 16.90 13.94
CA GLY A 263 -3.80 18.21 14.49
C GLY A 263 -2.34 18.26 14.93
N ALA A 264 -1.57 19.01 14.18
CA ALA A 264 -0.17 19.30 14.44
C ALA A 264 -0.01 20.16 15.73
N SER A 265 -0.17 19.55 16.88
CA SER A 265 0.45 20.08 18.09
C SER A 265 1.92 19.69 18.04
N LYS A 266 2.78 20.64 17.68
CA LYS A 266 4.23 20.49 17.65
C LYS A 266 4.86 20.18 19.02
N THR A 267 4.05 20.05 20.06
CA THR A 267 4.48 19.93 21.46
C THR A 267 4.28 18.56 22.09
N VAL A 268 3.61 17.61 21.41
CA VAL A 268 3.44 16.26 21.96
C VAL A 268 4.21 15.27 21.11
N ASN A 269 5.36 14.83 21.63
CA ASN A 269 6.26 13.89 20.99
C ASN A 269 5.76 12.45 20.87
N CYS A 270 4.58 12.15 21.44
CA CYS A 270 3.93 10.85 21.37
C CYS A 270 2.51 11.04 20.84
N GLY A 271 2.15 10.34 19.77
CA GLY A 271 0.78 10.36 19.25
C GLY A 271 -0.21 9.75 20.25
N GLU A 272 -1.49 10.10 20.12
CA GLU A 272 -2.56 9.49 20.90
C GLU A 272 -2.95 8.13 20.31
N PHE A 273 -3.24 7.16 21.18
CA PHE A 273 -3.76 5.87 20.76
C PHE A 273 -5.13 6.05 20.07
N GLN A 274 -5.32 5.33 18.98
CA GLN A 274 -6.50 5.40 18.12
C GLN A 274 -7.39 4.17 18.35
N CYS A 275 -7.92 4.03 19.56
CA CYS A 275 -8.68 2.85 20.00
C CYS A 275 -9.81 3.16 20.98
N TYR A 276 -10.35 4.38 20.94
CA TYR A 276 -11.41 4.82 21.84
C TYR A 276 -12.78 4.87 21.17
N ASP A 277 -12.93 4.29 19.97
CA ASP A 277 -14.25 3.97 19.44
C ASP A 277 -14.83 2.76 20.20
N LYS A 278 -16.17 2.63 20.23
CA LYS A 278 -16.86 1.59 21.01
C LYS A 278 -16.46 0.16 20.64
N TYR A 279 -16.07 -0.07 19.39
CA TYR A 279 -15.72 -1.40 18.88
C TYR A 279 -14.34 -1.84 19.36
N MET A 280 -13.36 -0.92 19.33
CA MET A 280 -12.03 -1.15 19.88
C MET A 280 -12.10 -1.31 21.40
N LEU A 281 -12.87 -0.46 22.09
CA LEU A 281 -13.05 -0.57 23.55
C LEU A 281 -13.71 -1.89 23.94
N ALA A 282 -14.72 -2.36 23.21
CA ALA A 282 -15.35 -3.65 23.46
C ALA A 282 -14.35 -4.83 23.27
N SER A 283 -13.46 -4.74 22.28
CA SER A 283 -12.39 -5.71 22.07
C SER A 283 -11.39 -5.71 23.23
N LEU A 284 -10.97 -4.52 23.68
CA LEU A 284 -10.07 -4.36 24.83
C LEU A 284 -10.66 -4.97 26.10
N ASP A 285 -11.94 -4.67 26.38
CA ASP A 285 -12.64 -5.18 27.55
C ASP A 285 -12.75 -6.71 27.52
N ALA A 286 -13.09 -7.29 26.37
CA ALA A 286 -13.17 -8.74 26.22
C ALA A 286 -11.81 -9.42 26.45
N CYS A 287 -10.71 -8.83 25.92
CA CYS A 287 -9.36 -9.34 26.10
C CYS A 287 -8.89 -9.21 27.58
N ALA A 288 -9.16 -8.10 28.24
CA ALA A 288 -8.82 -7.89 29.63
C ALA A 288 -9.53 -8.90 30.55
N GLN A 289 -10.83 -9.13 30.36
CA GLN A 289 -11.60 -10.14 31.09
C GLN A 289 -11.02 -11.56 30.88
N GLY A 290 -10.66 -11.90 29.63
CA GLY A 290 -10.06 -13.20 29.31
C GLY A 290 -8.67 -13.42 29.92
N SER A 291 -7.91 -12.34 30.12
CA SER A 291 -6.54 -12.39 30.66
C SER A 291 -6.50 -12.22 32.19
N GLY A 292 -7.61 -11.91 32.85
CA GLY A 292 -7.66 -11.65 34.29
C GLY A 292 -6.91 -10.39 34.72
N VAL A 293 -6.65 -9.46 33.81
CA VAL A 293 -5.95 -8.20 34.10
C VAL A 293 -6.98 -7.17 34.56
N GLU A 294 -6.77 -6.57 35.74
CA GLU A 294 -7.63 -5.49 36.21
C GLU A 294 -7.50 -4.27 35.28
N LYS A 295 -8.65 -3.77 34.84
CA LYS A 295 -8.74 -2.60 33.97
C LYS A 295 -8.26 -1.36 34.72
N CYS A 296 -7.32 -0.66 34.12
CA CYS A 296 -6.87 0.64 34.62
C CYS A 296 -7.41 1.74 33.69
N ASP A 297 -8.13 2.71 34.24
CA ASP A 297 -8.73 3.80 33.46
C ASP A 297 -7.70 4.74 32.82
N ASN A 298 -6.42 4.59 33.17
CA ASN A 298 -5.37 5.46 32.71
C ASN A 298 -4.14 4.66 32.21
N VAL A 299 -3.96 4.63 30.90
CA VAL A 299 -2.79 4.01 30.23
C VAL A 299 -1.53 4.88 30.38
N SER A 300 -1.45 5.74 31.39
CA SER A 300 -0.30 6.64 31.57
C SER A 300 1.00 5.92 31.96
N ASN A 301 0.91 4.73 32.56
CA ASN A 301 2.06 3.91 32.90
C ASN A 301 2.16 2.69 31.97
N LEU A 302 2.85 2.86 30.84
CA LEU A 302 3.07 1.80 29.85
C LEU A 302 4.04 0.71 30.34
N GLU A 303 4.79 0.94 31.40
CA GLU A 303 5.75 -0.03 31.97
C GLU A 303 5.09 -1.00 32.95
N GLY A 304 3.92 -0.65 33.49
CA GLY A 304 3.13 -1.52 34.38
C GLY A 304 2.53 -2.71 33.64
N ASP A 305 2.00 -3.67 34.38
CA ASP A 305 1.44 -4.90 33.82
C ASP A 305 0.26 -4.62 32.89
N TYR A 306 -0.63 -3.67 33.28
CA TYR A 306 -1.72 -3.22 32.40
C TYR A 306 -1.19 -2.52 31.13
N GLY A 307 -0.15 -1.70 31.24
CA GLY A 307 0.48 -1.03 30.09
C GLY A 307 1.05 -2.03 29.10
N LYS A 308 1.76 -3.07 29.58
CA LYS A 308 2.28 -4.14 28.72
C LYS A 308 1.17 -4.90 28.03
N PHE A 309 0.14 -5.31 28.77
CA PHE A 309 -1.06 -5.96 28.23
C PHE A 309 -1.73 -5.09 27.15
N PHE A 310 -1.92 -3.79 27.43
CA PHE A 310 -2.52 -2.87 26.48
C PHE A 310 -1.71 -2.76 25.18
N LEU A 311 -0.40 -2.63 25.28
CA LEU A 311 0.49 -2.53 24.12
C LEU A 311 0.50 -3.82 23.29
N GLU A 312 0.46 -4.98 23.93
CA GLU A 312 0.34 -6.27 23.24
C GLU A 312 -0.99 -6.38 22.51
N TRP A 313 -2.10 -6.10 23.20
CA TRP A 313 -3.42 -6.09 22.58
C TRP A 313 -3.48 -5.12 21.39
N TYR A 314 -2.97 -3.90 21.54
CA TYR A 314 -2.99 -2.88 20.50
C TYR A 314 -2.18 -3.30 19.27
N SER A 315 -1.01 -3.89 19.47
CA SER A 315 -0.20 -4.47 18.39
C SER A 315 -0.87 -5.67 17.74
N ASP A 316 -1.51 -6.53 18.51
CA ASP A 316 -2.17 -7.72 18.00
C ASP A 316 -3.43 -7.39 17.19
N MET A 317 -4.15 -6.34 17.57
CA MET A 317 -5.25 -5.83 16.74
C MET A 317 -4.77 -5.46 15.35
N LEU A 318 -3.65 -4.76 15.24
CA LEU A 318 -3.05 -4.39 13.94
C LEU A 318 -2.56 -5.61 13.15
N LEU A 319 -1.88 -6.56 13.81
CA LEU A 319 -1.44 -7.81 13.16
C LEU A 319 -2.61 -8.65 12.67
N ASN A 320 -3.65 -8.81 13.48
CA ASN A 320 -4.86 -9.54 13.12
C ASN A 320 -5.59 -8.91 11.92
N HIS A 321 -5.64 -7.57 11.86
CA HIS A 321 -6.15 -6.85 10.70
C HIS A 321 -5.33 -7.17 9.45
N GLY A 322 -4.01 -7.00 9.53
CA GLY A 322 -3.10 -7.33 8.42
C GLY A 322 -3.25 -8.77 7.97
N GLU A 323 -3.36 -9.73 8.90
CA GLU A 323 -3.53 -11.16 8.58
C GLU A 323 -4.85 -11.44 7.86
N ARG A 324 -5.96 -10.80 8.27
CA ARG A 324 -7.25 -10.92 7.57
C ARG A 324 -7.15 -10.46 6.13
N ILE A 325 -6.54 -9.29 5.90
CA ILE A 325 -6.34 -8.77 4.53
C ILE A 325 -5.40 -9.67 3.73
N CYS A 326 -4.29 -10.10 4.31
CA CYS A 326 -3.33 -11.00 3.64
C CYS A 326 -3.98 -12.30 3.19
N ARG A 327 -4.81 -12.90 4.03
CA ARG A 327 -5.54 -14.15 3.73
C ARG A 327 -6.51 -13.98 2.57
N GLU A 328 -7.31 -12.92 2.57
CA GLU A 328 -8.23 -12.63 1.47
C GLU A 328 -7.47 -12.35 0.17
N ALA A 329 -6.45 -11.50 0.21
CA ALA A 329 -5.68 -11.14 -0.97
C ALA A 329 -4.92 -12.35 -1.56
N GLU A 330 -4.30 -13.19 -0.73
CA GLU A 330 -3.64 -14.41 -1.17
C GLU A 330 -4.63 -15.35 -1.86
N THR A 331 -5.81 -15.58 -1.26
CA THR A 331 -6.85 -16.40 -1.84
C THR A 331 -7.33 -15.85 -3.20
N ILE A 332 -7.48 -14.53 -3.31
CA ILE A 332 -7.99 -13.88 -4.52
C ILE A 332 -6.96 -13.88 -5.64
N PHE A 333 -5.70 -13.59 -5.35
CA PHE A 333 -4.65 -13.37 -6.36
C PHE A 333 -3.74 -14.57 -6.62
N ARG A 334 -3.87 -15.67 -5.89
CA ARG A 334 -3.02 -16.88 -5.97
C ARG A 334 -2.75 -17.36 -7.40
N SER A 335 -3.76 -17.34 -8.27
CA SER A 335 -3.66 -17.79 -9.66
C SER A 335 -3.30 -16.70 -10.66
N SER A 336 -3.16 -15.45 -10.23
CA SER A 336 -3.09 -14.28 -11.12
C SER A 336 -1.68 -13.96 -11.60
N GLN A 337 -0.65 -14.67 -11.14
CA GLN A 337 0.77 -14.45 -11.47
C GLN A 337 1.26 -13.02 -11.21
N VAL A 338 0.71 -12.36 -10.19
CA VAL A 338 1.12 -11.03 -9.73
C VAL A 338 1.80 -11.13 -8.37
N TYR A 339 2.71 -10.20 -8.09
CA TYR A 339 3.21 -10.01 -6.72
C TYR A 339 2.13 -9.32 -5.91
N VAL A 340 1.84 -9.81 -4.72
CA VAL A 340 1.00 -9.10 -3.76
C VAL A 340 1.91 -8.34 -2.80
N ILE A 341 1.62 -7.07 -2.57
CA ILE A 341 2.50 -6.16 -1.85
C ILE A 341 1.73 -5.60 -0.65
N GLY A 342 2.37 -5.61 0.52
CA GLY A 342 1.88 -4.93 1.71
C GLY A 342 2.87 -3.85 2.14
N LYS A 343 2.37 -2.67 2.49
CA LYS A 343 3.21 -1.54 2.90
C LYS A 343 3.17 -1.35 4.41
N VAL A 344 4.35 -1.11 5.01
CA VAL A 344 4.48 -0.72 6.41
C VAL A 344 4.77 0.77 6.51
N GLY A 345 4.32 1.39 7.60
CA GLY A 345 4.52 2.82 7.82
C GLY A 345 5.98 3.18 8.02
N SER A 346 6.34 4.39 7.60
CA SER A 346 7.72 4.92 7.65
C SER A 346 7.92 6.00 8.71
N ASN A 347 6.89 6.34 9.50
CA ASN A 347 6.96 7.46 10.42
C ASN A 347 7.38 7.03 11.82
N VAL A 348 8.63 7.30 12.17
CA VAL A 348 9.24 6.96 13.48
C VAL A 348 8.66 7.80 14.62
N SER A 349 8.12 9.01 14.33
CA SER A 349 7.57 9.89 15.36
C SER A 349 6.28 9.38 15.98
N GLU A 350 5.66 8.37 15.39
CA GLU A 350 4.35 7.82 15.76
C GLU A 350 4.43 6.41 16.37
N LEU A 351 5.59 6.02 16.88
CA LEU A 351 5.80 4.68 17.47
C LEU A 351 4.80 4.34 18.56
N SER A 352 4.32 5.32 19.30
CA SER A 352 3.29 5.12 20.35
C SER A 352 1.89 4.90 19.80
N ALA A 353 1.62 5.28 18.55
CA ALA A 353 0.30 5.16 17.90
C ALA A 353 0.28 4.15 16.75
N GLY A 354 1.40 3.48 16.48
CA GLY A 354 1.56 2.56 15.35
C GLY A 354 2.15 1.22 15.74
N TYR A 355 3.25 0.85 15.09
CA TYR A 355 3.97 -0.39 15.41
C TYR A 355 4.83 -0.20 16.64
N TYR A 356 4.93 -1.24 17.42
CA TYR A 356 5.86 -1.26 18.54
C TYR A 356 6.99 -2.21 18.34
N SER A 357 8.18 -1.69 18.62
CA SER A 357 9.27 -2.49 19.18
C SER A 357 9.26 -2.29 20.69
N THR A 358 8.85 -3.29 21.45
CA THR A 358 8.98 -3.28 22.91
C THR A 358 10.21 -4.10 23.31
N SER A 359 10.63 -4.01 24.58
CA SER A 359 11.66 -4.89 25.14
C SER A 359 11.32 -6.39 25.05
N ILE A 360 10.05 -6.71 24.83
CA ILE A 360 9.51 -8.07 24.74
C ILE A 360 9.26 -8.47 23.28
N ARG A 361 9.04 -7.51 22.37
CA ARG A 361 8.58 -7.77 21.02
C ARG A 361 9.21 -6.83 20.00
N ASP A 362 9.84 -7.40 18.96
CA ASP A 362 10.18 -6.65 17.74
C ASP A 362 8.92 -6.49 16.88
N GLY A 363 8.49 -5.25 16.62
CA GLY A 363 7.25 -4.96 15.90
C GLY A 363 7.28 -5.34 14.43
N TYR A 364 8.45 -5.44 13.79
CA TYR A 364 8.57 -5.68 12.34
C TYR A 364 8.80 -7.14 11.98
N ILE A 365 9.46 -7.93 12.82
CA ILE A 365 9.60 -9.39 12.62
C ILE A 365 8.24 -10.09 12.54
N PRO A 366 7.25 -9.84 13.43
CA PRO A 366 5.92 -10.42 13.32
C PRO A 366 5.23 -10.06 12.00
N ILE A 367 5.34 -8.80 11.53
CA ILE A 367 4.75 -8.34 10.26
C ILE A 367 5.46 -9.02 9.07
N ALA A 368 6.80 -9.02 9.04
CA ALA A 368 7.56 -9.66 7.97
C ALA A 368 7.26 -11.18 7.92
N ARG A 369 7.15 -11.84 9.08
CA ARG A 369 6.77 -13.26 9.15
C ARG A 369 5.36 -13.51 8.64
N MET A 370 4.40 -12.63 8.96
CA MET A 370 3.05 -12.68 8.40
C MET A 370 3.09 -12.53 6.88
N PHE A 371 3.79 -11.52 6.35
CA PHE A 371 3.92 -11.31 4.91
C PHE A 371 4.59 -12.51 4.22
N GLY A 372 5.66 -13.06 4.79
CA GLY A 372 6.30 -14.29 4.28
C GLY A 372 5.35 -15.48 4.21
N ARG A 373 4.51 -15.68 5.23
CA ARG A 373 3.51 -16.76 5.28
C ARG A 373 2.50 -16.69 4.14
N TYR A 374 2.10 -15.49 3.73
CA TYR A 374 1.12 -15.27 2.66
C TYR A 374 1.76 -14.90 1.31
N GLY A 375 3.10 -14.98 1.18
CA GLY A 375 3.81 -14.69 -0.06
C GLY A 375 3.77 -13.22 -0.49
N PHE A 376 3.61 -12.31 0.46
CA PHE A 376 3.62 -10.87 0.19
C PHE A 376 5.04 -10.34 0.03
N THR A 377 5.19 -9.32 -0.82
CA THR A 377 6.35 -8.44 -0.86
C THR A 377 6.14 -7.32 0.16
N LEU A 378 7.15 -7.04 0.98
CA LEU A 378 7.10 -5.96 1.96
C LEU A 378 7.54 -4.65 1.31
N CYS A 379 6.71 -3.62 1.37
CA CYS A 379 7.01 -2.28 0.91
C CYS A 379 7.31 -1.35 2.10
N CYS A 380 8.34 -0.50 1.95
CA CYS A 380 8.73 0.48 2.96
C CYS A 380 9.27 1.75 2.30
N SER A 381 8.86 2.93 2.82
CA SER A 381 9.35 4.23 2.36
C SER A 381 10.55 4.73 3.18
N GLY A 382 11.26 5.75 2.66
CA GLY A 382 12.36 6.43 3.36
C GLY A 382 13.76 5.94 2.98
N PHE A 383 13.91 5.28 1.85
CA PHE A 383 15.21 4.75 1.38
C PHE A 383 16.26 5.82 1.13
N GLU A 384 15.84 7.07 0.88
CA GLU A 384 16.71 8.23 0.66
C GLU A 384 17.21 8.88 1.93
N ILE A 385 16.62 8.54 3.09
CA ILE A 385 16.89 9.25 4.34
C ILE A 385 18.23 8.83 4.91
N LEU A 386 19.03 9.84 5.23
CA LEU A 386 20.31 9.71 5.92
C LEU A 386 20.26 10.55 7.20
N ASP A 387 20.45 9.92 8.34
CA ASP A 387 20.51 10.62 9.62
C ASP A 387 21.88 11.28 9.80
N VAL A 388 21.92 12.59 9.66
CA VAL A 388 23.16 13.39 9.77
C VAL A 388 23.65 13.54 11.23
N ASN A 389 22.77 13.29 12.21
CA ASN A 389 23.08 13.42 13.64
C ASN A 389 22.89 12.11 14.38
N GLU A 390 23.96 11.48 14.81
CA GLU A 390 23.98 10.23 15.58
C GLU A 390 23.24 10.29 16.93
N LYS A 391 22.82 11.45 17.39
CA LYS A 391 22.17 11.67 18.70
C LYS A 391 20.67 11.73 18.68
N LYS A 392 20.00 11.47 17.56
CA LYS A 392 18.54 11.41 17.56
C LYS A 392 18.09 10.03 18.03
N GLU A 393 17.46 10.00 19.20
CA GLU A 393 16.78 8.83 19.76
C GLU A 393 15.74 8.18 18.82
N ARG A 394 15.43 8.85 17.70
CA ARG A 394 14.50 8.42 16.67
C ARG A 394 15.13 8.60 15.29
N SER A 395 15.82 7.57 14.87
CA SER A 395 16.50 7.50 13.59
C SER A 395 15.56 6.94 12.52
N GLN A 396 15.25 7.74 11.51
CA GLN A 396 14.42 7.28 10.39
C GLN A 396 15.19 6.31 9.48
N GLU A 397 16.49 6.50 9.31
CA GLU A 397 17.38 5.52 8.69
C GLU A 397 17.42 4.23 9.50
N GLY A 398 17.51 4.31 10.83
CA GLY A 398 17.45 3.16 11.73
C GLY A 398 16.17 2.36 11.59
N PHE A 399 15.03 3.04 11.44
CA PHE A 399 13.75 2.42 11.14
C PHE A 399 13.79 1.60 9.85
N VAL A 400 14.22 2.20 8.73
CA VAL A 400 14.32 1.50 7.44
C VAL A 400 15.25 0.29 7.56
N ARG A 401 16.38 0.41 8.24
CA ARG A 401 17.31 -0.71 8.51
C ARG A 401 16.65 -1.83 9.30
N GLN A 402 15.85 -1.51 10.32
CA GLN A 402 15.12 -2.50 11.12
C GLN A 402 14.12 -3.28 10.25
N VAL A 403 13.35 -2.60 9.41
CA VAL A 403 12.41 -3.24 8.46
C VAL A 403 13.16 -4.14 7.47
N LEU A 404 14.29 -3.67 6.92
CA LEU A 404 15.12 -4.46 6.01
C LEU A 404 15.69 -5.72 6.68
N LEU A 405 16.15 -5.61 7.92
CA LEU A 405 16.64 -6.76 8.69
C LEU A 405 15.53 -7.77 8.98
N ALA A 406 14.33 -7.30 9.34
CA ALA A 406 13.17 -8.16 9.55
C ALA A 406 12.76 -8.89 8.26
N ALA A 407 12.73 -8.19 7.12
CA ALA A 407 12.44 -8.78 5.81
C ALA A 407 13.49 -9.83 5.41
N ARG A 408 14.79 -9.55 5.60
CA ARG A 408 15.87 -10.52 5.37
C ARG A 408 15.76 -11.73 6.26
N HIS A 409 15.51 -11.53 7.56
CA HIS A 409 15.36 -12.62 8.52
C HIS A 409 14.21 -13.57 8.17
N CYS A 410 13.13 -13.02 7.62
CA CYS A 410 11.95 -13.79 7.22
C CYS A 410 11.96 -14.18 5.72
N GLU A 411 13.03 -13.90 4.98
CA GLU A 411 13.19 -14.19 3.55
C GLU A 411 12.06 -13.58 2.68
N VAL A 412 11.59 -12.37 3.05
CA VAL A 412 10.49 -11.67 2.36
C VAL A 412 11.06 -10.76 1.27
N ALA A 413 10.46 -10.79 0.08
CA ALA A 413 10.78 -9.86 -1.00
C ALA A 413 10.51 -8.41 -0.57
N MET A 414 11.30 -7.45 -1.11
CA MET A 414 11.23 -6.05 -0.72
C MET A 414 10.92 -5.13 -1.89
N GLU A 415 10.15 -4.08 -1.60
CA GLU A 415 10.00 -2.91 -2.42
C GLU A 415 10.40 -1.67 -1.62
N GLY A 416 11.40 -0.92 -2.11
CA GLY A 416 11.81 0.34 -1.51
C GLY A 416 11.06 1.51 -2.14
N GLU A 417 10.76 2.53 -1.34
CA GLU A 417 10.21 3.80 -1.81
C GLU A 417 10.96 4.99 -1.20
N ASN A 418 10.93 6.15 -1.86
CA ASN A 418 11.29 7.41 -1.24
C ASN A 418 10.10 8.05 -0.52
N SER A 419 10.38 8.87 0.49
CA SER A 419 9.38 9.69 1.20
C SER A 419 9.32 11.12 0.66
N ASP A 420 10.48 11.71 0.33
CA ASP A 420 10.56 13.05 -0.27
C ASP A 420 10.53 12.94 -1.80
N PRO A 421 9.63 13.66 -2.49
CA PRO A 421 9.59 13.66 -3.95
C PRO A 421 10.76 14.42 -4.61
N ASN A 422 11.50 15.24 -3.85
CA ASN A 422 12.59 16.08 -4.37
C ASN A 422 13.96 15.50 -3.97
N LEU A 423 14.43 14.51 -4.72
CA LEU A 423 15.71 13.87 -4.44
C LEU A 423 16.87 14.63 -5.09
N ASP A 424 17.88 14.92 -4.27
CA ASP A 424 19.20 15.38 -4.74
C ASP A 424 20.15 14.20 -5.03
N ASP A 425 21.38 14.50 -5.44
CA ASP A 425 22.38 13.47 -5.74
C ASP A 425 22.73 12.59 -4.53
N LYS A 426 22.73 13.18 -3.31
CA LYS A 426 23.01 12.45 -2.06
C LYS A 426 21.87 11.50 -1.74
N SER A 427 20.64 11.96 -1.87
CA SER A 427 19.42 11.17 -1.65
C SER A 427 19.35 9.97 -2.63
N PHE A 428 19.63 10.19 -3.91
CA PHE A 428 19.71 9.09 -4.87
C PHE A 428 20.83 8.10 -4.55
N GLN A 429 21.99 8.59 -4.10
CA GLN A 429 23.08 7.71 -3.69
C GLN A 429 22.70 6.92 -2.43
N GLN A 430 21.97 7.53 -1.49
CA GLN A 430 21.47 6.84 -0.29
C GLN A 430 20.47 5.74 -0.64
N VAL A 431 19.52 5.99 -1.56
CA VAL A 431 18.63 4.92 -2.07
C VAL A 431 19.43 3.73 -2.57
N ILE A 432 20.49 3.96 -3.35
CA ILE A 432 21.36 2.90 -3.86
C ILE A 432 22.06 2.15 -2.70
N ASN A 433 22.57 2.87 -1.70
CA ASN A 433 23.24 2.28 -0.55
C ASN A 433 22.28 1.44 0.29
N THR A 434 21.09 1.96 0.58
CA THR A 434 20.03 1.25 1.31
C THR A 434 19.57 0.00 0.56
N SER A 435 19.41 0.10 -0.76
CA SER A 435 19.07 -1.05 -1.60
C SER A 435 20.17 -2.12 -1.59
N LYS A 436 21.45 -1.72 -1.60
CA LYS A 436 22.59 -2.65 -1.48
C LYS A 436 22.61 -3.35 -0.12
N PHE A 437 22.25 -2.65 0.94
CA PHE A 437 22.20 -3.22 2.28
C PHE A 437 21.24 -4.42 2.38
N TYR A 438 20.13 -4.37 1.65
CA TYR A 438 19.20 -5.50 1.59
C TYR A 438 19.75 -6.68 0.78
N PHE A 439 20.52 -6.42 -0.27
CA PHE A 439 20.97 -7.42 -1.24
C PHE A 439 22.32 -8.04 -0.86
N ASP A 440 22.39 -9.36 -0.66
CA ASP A 440 23.64 -10.07 -0.34
C ASP A 440 24.21 -10.92 -1.50
N GLY A 441 23.61 -10.85 -2.66
CA GLY A 441 24.14 -11.41 -3.92
C GLY A 441 23.90 -12.89 -4.14
N VAL A 442 23.43 -13.70 -3.19
CA VAL A 442 23.36 -15.17 -3.36
C VAL A 442 21.97 -15.77 -3.16
N ARG A 443 21.16 -15.27 -2.27
CA ARG A 443 19.84 -15.87 -1.93
C ARG A 443 18.76 -14.87 -1.52
N THR A 444 18.90 -13.62 -1.89
CA THR A 444 17.89 -12.64 -1.51
C THR A 444 16.65 -12.79 -2.36
N PRO A 445 15.47 -12.68 -1.74
CA PRO A 445 14.23 -12.46 -2.43
C PRO A 445 14.32 -11.24 -3.37
N SER A 446 13.44 -11.16 -4.35
CA SER A 446 13.45 -10.07 -5.33
C SER A 446 13.34 -8.70 -4.65
N PHE A 447 14.01 -7.72 -5.23
CA PHE A 447 13.96 -6.32 -4.83
C PHE A 447 13.55 -5.44 -6.01
N SER A 448 12.83 -4.35 -5.72
CA SER A 448 12.50 -3.30 -6.69
C SER A 448 12.41 -1.95 -5.97
N PHE A 449 12.51 -0.88 -6.73
CA PHE A 449 12.36 0.47 -6.18
C PHE A 449 11.21 1.20 -6.88
N ASN A 450 10.41 1.89 -6.07
CA ASN A 450 9.27 2.69 -6.51
C ASN A 450 9.53 4.17 -6.20
N PHE A 451 9.68 4.99 -7.25
CA PHE A 451 9.91 6.42 -7.12
C PHE A 451 8.58 7.15 -6.89
N LEU A 452 8.40 7.75 -5.74
CA LEU A 452 7.30 8.63 -5.35
C LEU A 452 7.74 10.10 -5.57
N ARG A 453 7.16 10.86 -6.48
CA ARG A 453 6.18 10.50 -7.51
C ARG A 453 6.43 11.34 -8.75
N MET A 454 5.86 10.93 -9.86
CA MET A 454 5.91 11.67 -11.11
C MET A 454 5.28 13.06 -10.94
N SER A 455 6.05 14.10 -11.27
CA SER A 455 5.64 15.50 -11.18
C SER A 455 6.19 16.30 -12.36
N LYS A 456 5.74 17.54 -12.53
CA LYS A 456 6.31 18.43 -13.55
C LYS A 456 7.80 18.69 -13.27
N SER A 457 8.17 18.90 -12.02
CA SER A 457 9.57 19.16 -11.62
C SER A 457 10.51 17.99 -11.93
N MET A 458 10.04 16.75 -11.90
CA MET A 458 10.83 15.58 -12.28
C MET A 458 11.35 15.66 -13.72
N PHE A 459 10.60 16.28 -14.64
CA PHE A 459 10.99 16.44 -16.07
C PHE A 459 11.76 17.72 -16.36
N GLU A 460 12.07 18.54 -15.37
CA GLU A 460 13.01 19.64 -15.52
C GLU A 460 14.42 19.11 -15.78
N PHE A 461 15.17 19.78 -16.65
CA PHE A 461 16.41 19.23 -17.21
C PHE A 461 17.37 18.65 -16.17
N SER A 462 17.67 19.40 -15.11
CA SER A 462 18.60 18.95 -14.07
C SER A 462 18.08 17.72 -13.30
N ASN A 463 16.80 17.72 -12.93
CA ASN A 463 16.16 16.63 -12.18
C ASN A 463 16.02 15.39 -13.06
N TRP A 464 15.69 15.58 -14.34
CA TRP A 464 15.60 14.50 -15.31
C TRP A 464 16.94 13.80 -15.56
N VAL A 465 18.02 14.56 -15.67
CA VAL A 465 19.37 14.00 -15.82
C VAL A 465 19.74 13.16 -14.59
N ARG A 466 19.52 13.68 -13.37
CA ARG A 466 19.77 12.92 -12.13
C ARG A 466 18.94 11.63 -12.07
N PHE A 467 17.64 11.75 -12.34
CA PHE A 467 16.74 10.60 -12.34
C PHE A 467 17.16 9.52 -13.35
N THR A 468 17.49 9.90 -14.58
CA THR A 468 17.92 8.93 -15.61
C THR A 468 19.24 8.26 -15.25
N GLN A 469 20.18 8.99 -14.64
CA GLN A 469 21.43 8.41 -14.12
C GLN A 469 21.16 7.44 -12.96
N PHE A 470 20.24 7.78 -12.07
CA PHE A 470 19.80 6.89 -10.99
C PHE A 470 19.21 5.59 -11.54
N VAL A 471 18.25 5.66 -12.48
CA VAL A 471 17.64 4.48 -13.11
C VAL A 471 18.71 3.60 -13.78
N LYS A 472 19.68 4.22 -14.46
CA LYS A 472 20.79 3.50 -15.05
C LYS A 472 21.62 2.76 -13.99
N LYS A 473 21.99 3.43 -12.90
CA LYS A 473 22.75 2.82 -11.79
C LYS A 473 21.97 1.66 -11.15
N MET A 474 20.66 1.80 -10.93
CA MET A 474 19.81 0.73 -10.41
C MET A 474 19.74 -0.49 -11.32
N SER A 475 19.94 -0.33 -12.62
CA SER A 475 19.98 -1.43 -13.59
C SER A 475 21.36 -2.09 -13.77
N GLU A 476 22.42 -1.57 -13.15
CA GLU A 476 23.78 -2.12 -13.24
C GLU A 476 24.06 -3.19 -12.16
N VAL A 477 24.15 -4.47 -12.57
CA VAL A 477 24.40 -5.62 -11.65
C VAL A 477 25.68 -5.47 -10.83
N ASN A 478 26.72 -4.95 -11.42
CA ASN A 478 28.05 -4.90 -10.78
C ASN A 478 28.05 -4.03 -9.51
N ILE A 479 27.17 -3.03 -9.44
CA ILE A 479 27.01 -2.17 -8.27
C ILE A 479 26.53 -2.99 -7.06
N PHE A 480 25.71 -4.01 -7.29
CA PHE A 480 25.05 -4.80 -6.26
C PHE A 480 25.75 -6.14 -5.96
N ARG A 481 26.72 -6.54 -6.79
CA ARG A 481 27.56 -7.74 -6.59
C ARG A 481 28.78 -7.52 -5.70
N ALA A 482 29.16 -6.28 -5.41
CA ALA A 482 30.24 -6.02 -4.46
C ALA A 482 29.84 -6.61 -3.12
N LYS A 483 30.61 -7.60 -2.62
CA LYS A 483 30.47 -8.09 -1.25
C LYS A 483 30.44 -6.89 -0.32
N LEU A 484 29.35 -6.73 0.40
CA LEU A 484 29.34 -5.88 1.57
C LEU A 484 30.28 -6.58 2.56
N ASP A 485 31.51 -6.13 2.65
CA ASP A 485 32.45 -6.52 3.72
C ASP A 485 31.97 -5.90 5.05
N PHE A 486 30.77 -6.27 5.46
CA PHE A 486 30.34 -6.16 6.85
C PHE A 486 30.89 -7.38 7.57
N GLY A 487 32.20 -7.38 7.73
CA GLY A 487 32.89 -8.35 8.51
C GLY A 487 32.27 -8.50 9.89
N GLY A 488 31.80 -9.69 10.18
CA GLY A 488 31.76 -10.28 11.52
C GLY A 488 30.75 -9.71 12.54
N SER A 489 30.15 -8.54 12.36
CA SER A 489 29.41 -7.84 13.42
C SER A 489 27.91 -8.12 13.52
N ILE A 490 27.28 -8.65 12.47
CA ILE A 490 25.81 -8.82 12.48
C ILE A 490 25.35 -9.92 13.46
N ARG A 491 26.15 -10.95 13.70
CA ARG A 491 25.79 -11.97 14.69
C ARG A 491 25.94 -11.52 16.15
N GLN A 492 26.80 -10.54 16.42
CA GLN A 492 27.01 -10.02 17.78
C GLN A 492 26.01 -8.92 18.18
N SER A 493 25.42 -8.16 17.22
CA SER A 493 24.46 -7.11 17.55
C SER A 493 23.10 -7.64 18.00
N TRP A 494 22.72 -8.86 17.63
CA TRP A 494 21.45 -9.46 18.06
C TRP A 494 21.39 -9.85 19.54
N THR A 495 22.56 -10.08 20.16
CA THR A 495 22.64 -10.40 21.59
C THR A 495 22.83 -9.18 22.47
N SER A 496 23.21 -8.02 21.91
CA SER A 496 23.45 -6.78 22.67
C SER A 496 22.35 -5.72 22.53
N THR A 497 21.38 -5.88 21.61
CA THR A 497 20.27 -4.92 21.46
C THR A 497 19.14 -5.13 22.47
N SER A 498 19.25 -6.12 23.35
CA SER A 498 18.38 -6.24 24.54
C SER A 498 18.67 -5.20 25.63
N ALA A 499 19.57 -4.24 25.41
CA ALA A 499 19.98 -3.24 26.39
C ALA A 499 20.01 -1.80 25.87
N ILE A 500 19.26 -1.46 24.80
CA ILE A 500 18.99 -0.04 24.53
C ILE A 500 17.72 0.30 25.31
N GLY A 501 17.95 0.73 26.56
CA GLY A 501 16.91 1.31 27.38
C GLY A 501 16.27 2.47 26.62
N ILE A 502 15.01 2.33 26.32
CA ILE A 502 14.18 3.45 25.89
C ILE A 502 14.04 4.34 27.11
N ALA A 503 14.83 5.43 27.16
CA ALA A 503 14.58 6.48 28.12
C ALA A 503 13.26 7.15 27.72
N TYR A 504 12.26 6.98 28.57
CA TYR A 504 10.96 7.63 28.42
C TYR A 504 11.04 9.07 28.94
N CYS A 505 10.56 10.02 28.17
CA CYS A 505 9.99 11.27 28.67
C CYS A 505 8.50 11.29 28.39
#